data_3527054768bf1dd16972093b4172d372
#
_entry.id   3527054768bf1dd16972093b4172d372
#
_cell.length_a   1.000
_cell.length_b   1.000
_cell.length_c   1.000
_cell.angle_alpha   90.00
_cell.angle_beta   90.00
_cell.angle_gamma   90.00
#
_symmetry.space_group_name_H-M   'P 1'
#
loop_
_entity.id
_entity.type
_entity.pdbx_description
1 polymer ?
#
loop_
_entity_poly.entity_id
_entity_poly.type
_entity_poly.pdbx_seq_one_letter_code
_entity_poly.pdbx_strand_id
1 'polypeptide(L)'
;MQFQEWLRSLRFSGGDSLGALASLTTYWLVTRPRPIQPPCDLQAQSISVQGDQSCRRSALLKDDDLLEFYYEDTKTVYDMFQRGLRIAGNGPCLGFRKPGEPYQWISYTEVAERAQVLGSGLLAKGCKPNPKQYVGIFAQNRPEWVITEMACYTFSMALVPLYDTLGLEAMVHILNLAEISMVICDKEDKAESVLKIKEKGVTTGVPPGPPKPQDLAVVCFTSGTTGKPKGAMITHGNIASNTSSVIKILEVKDVSISYLPLAHMFERMIQVSMFCHGARVGFYQGDISLLMDDIKTLKPTFFPVVPRLLNRIYDKILGSVTSPLRRIILHYAVRRKQAELSSGVVRNNSMWDRLIFNKIQASLGGNLRFILTASAPISPTVLSFLRATLGCLIFEGYGQTECTAGCTFSMPGDWSAGLCSCLNFQHHYSSLQCHVILQKSSFSEQIAQMYSKSSI
;
A
#
# COMPACT_ATOMS: atom_id res chain seq x y z
N MET A 1 -9.59 31.81 -10.58
CA MET A 1 -9.47 33.26 -10.24
C MET A 1 -8.33 33.92 -11.01
N GLN A 2 -7.11 33.41 -11.03
CA GLN A 2 -5.95 34.02 -11.72
C GLN A 2 -6.11 34.26 -13.24
N PHE A 3 -6.80 33.40 -13.99
CA PHE A 3 -6.95 33.55 -15.44
C PHE A 3 -7.86 34.70 -15.86
N GLN A 4 -8.95 34.92 -15.10
CA GLN A 4 -9.87 36.06 -15.41
C GLN A 4 -9.23 37.41 -15.04
N GLU A 5 -8.41 37.48 -14.01
CA GLU A 5 -7.66 38.69 -13.65
C GLU A 5 -6.55 38.96 -14.69
N TRP A 6 -5.84 37.92 -15.14
CA TRP A 6 -4.84 38.05 -16.19
C TRP A 6 -5.46 38.49 -17.53
N LEU A 7 -6.60 37.93 -17.96
CA LEU A 7 -7.32 38.38 -19.15
C LEU A 7 -7.79 39.85 -19.07
N ARG A 8 -8.14 40.33 -17.88
CA ARG A 8 -8.50 41.74 -17.65
C ARG A 8 -7.30 42.69 -17.67
N SER A 9 -6.11 42.17 -17.38
CA SER A 9 -4.86 42.98 -17.43
C SER A 9 -4.32 43.15 -18.86
N LEU A 10 -4.77 42.34 -19.82
CA LEU A 10 -4.42 42.47 -21.24
C LEU A 10 -5.26 43.59 -21.87
N ARG A 11 -4.74 44.83 -21.87
CA ARG A 11 -5.29 45.94 -22.69
C ARG A 11 -4.93 45.67 -24.15
N PHE A 12 -5.87 45.23 -24.93
CA PHE A 12 -5.72 45.15 -26.40
C PHE A 12 -5.86 46.52 -27.01
N SER A 13 -4.78 47.17 -27.39
CA SER A 13 -4.78 48.22 -28.37
C SER A 13 -4.75 47.57 -29.75
N GLY A 14 -5.64 48.01 -30.67
CA GLY A 14 -5.85 47.40 -31.96
C GLY A 14 -4.62 47.45 -32.88
N GLY A 15 -3.76 46.48 -32.77
CA GLY A 15 -2.56 46.29 -33.55
C GLY A 15 -1.76 45.02 -33.23
N ASP A 16 -1.97 44.42 -32.06
CA ASP A 16 -1.10 43.38 -31.52
C ASP A 16 -1.70 41.98 -31.51
N SER A 17 -2.24 41.51 -32.62
CA SER A 17 -2.66 40.10 -32.78
C SER A 17 -1.47 39.13 -32.56
N LEU A 18 -0.26 39.54 -32.90
CA LEU A 18 0.99 38.78 -32.63
C LEU A 18 1.32 38.71 -31.16
N GLY A 19 1.18 39.79 -30.40
CA GLY A 19 1.44 39.83 -28.96
C GLY A 19 0.43 38.98 -28.16
N ALA A 20 -0.85 39.03 -28.56
CA ALA A 20 -1.86 38.17 -27.97
C ALA A 20 -1.64 36.70 -28.28
N LEU A 21 -1.23 36.35 -29.50
CA LEU A 21 -0.91 34.97 -29.88
C LEU A 21 0.34 34.49 -29.14
N ALA A 22 1.39 35.31 -29.03
CA ALA A 22 2.59 35.00 -28.27
C ALA A 22 2.25 34.77 -26.77
N SER A 23 1.43 35.64 -26.18
CA SER A 23 1.02 35.51 -24.77
C SER A 23 0.19 34.25 -24.52
N LEU A 24 -0.76 33.93 -25.42
CA LEU A 24 -1.56 32.71 -25.36
C LEU A 24 -0.70 31.45 -25.57
N THR A 25 0.27 31.52 -26.48
CA THR A 25 1.20 30.41 -26.75
C THR A 25 2.12 30.19 -25.55
N THR A 26 2.66 31.27 -24.98
CA THR A 26 3.48 31.21 -23.77
C THR A 26 2.70 30.67 -22.59
N TYR A 27 1.47 31.17 -22.37
CA TYR A 27 0.56 30.66 -21.35
C TYR A 27 0.28 29.17 -21.56
N TRP A 28 -0.03 28.73 -22.78
CA TRP A 28 -0.25 27.34 -23.11
C TRP A 28 0.99 26.49 -22.87
N LEU A 29 2.19 26.96 -23.26
CA LEU A 29 3.46 26.25 -23.03
C LEU A 29 3.80 26.13 -21.55
N VAL A 30 3.53 27.15 -20.74
CA VAL A 30 3.80 27.13 -19.30
C VAL A 30 2.77 26.31 -18.53
N THR A 31 1.50 26.33 -18.96
CA THR A 31 0.38 25.65 -18.26
C THR A 31 0.05 24.26 -18.80
N ARG A 32 0.65 23.86 -19.94
CA ARG A 32 0.41 22.52 -20.48
C ARG A 32 0.89 21.46 -19.48
N PRO A 33 0.13 20.39 -19.28
CA PRO A 33 0.53 19.31 -18.42
C PRO A 33 1.81 18.66 -18.97
N ARG A 34 2.76 18.41 -18.08
CA ARG A 34 4.03 17.76 -18.46
C ARG A 34 3.85 16.25 -18.40
N PRO A 35 4.38 15.49 -19.38
CA PRO A 35 4.43 14.04 -19.33
C PRO A 35 5.25 13.57 -18.12
N ILE A 36 4.80 12.49 -17.51
CA ILE A 36 5.60 11.77 -16.51
C ILE A 36 6.75 11.11 -17.23
N GLN A 37 7.96 11.41 -16.80
CA GLN A 37 9.16 10.76 -17.29
C GLN A 37 9.36 9.45 -16.53
N PRO A 38 9.47 8.30 -17.22
CA PRO A 38 9.84 7.06 -16.57
C PRO A 38 11.22 7.18 -15.92
N PRO A 39 11.44 6.55 -14.74
CA PRO A 39 12.71 6.63 -14.03
C PRO A 39 13.83 5.80 -14.70
N CYS A 40 13.50 4.94 -15.65
CA CYS A 40 14.43 4.17 -16.49
C CYS A 40 13.80 3.91 -17.87
N ASP A 41 14.57 3.30 -18.77
CA ASP A 41 14.05 2.80 -20.04
C ASP A 41 13.02 1.68 -19.78
N LEU A 42 11.76 1.90 -20.22
CA LEU A 42 10.68 0.94 -20.04
C LEU A 42 10.86 -0.36 -20.83
N GLN A 43 11.74 -0.37 -21.85
CA GLN A 43 12.09 -1.58 -22.59
C GLN A 43 13.23 -2.37 -21.91
N ALA A 44 13.96 -1.73 -20.99
CA ALA A 44 15.11 -2.31 -20.28
C ALA A 44 15.01 -2.07 -18.76
N GLN A 45 13.86 -2.43 -18.15
CA GLN A 45 13.59 -2.19 -16.73
C GLN A 45 14.41 -3.07 -15.77
N SER A 46 15.07 -4.12 -16.28
CA SER A 46 15.92 -5.00 -15.48
C SER A 46 17.24 -5.33 -16.19
N ILE A 47 18.29 -5.55 -15.39
CA ILE A 47 19.65 -5.86 -15.83
C ILE A 47 20.02 -7.24 -15.26
N SER A 48 20.76 -8.06 -16.03
CA SER A 48 21.30 -9.32 -15.53
C SER A 48 22.38 -9.05 -14.48
N VAL A 49 22.40 -9.82 -13.42
CA VAL A 49 23.43 -9.71 -12.38
C VAL A 49 24.73 -10.29 -12.92
N GLN A 50 25.87 -9.62 -12.65
CA GLN A 50 27.18 -10.05 -13.11
C GLN A 50 27.51 -11.44 -12.55
N GLY A 51 27.87 -12.37 -13.42
CA GLY A 51 28.22 -13.74 -13.05
C GLY A 51 27.03 -14.71 -12.94
N ASP A 52 25.78 -14.23 -12.97
CA ASP A 52 24.57 -15.07 -12.97
C ASP A 52 23.52 -14.54 -13.93
N GLN A 53 23.46 -15.11 -15.13
CA GLN A 53 22.47 -14.72 -16.15
C GLN A 53 21.02 -15.12 -15.80
N SER A 54 20.82 -15.99 -14.80
CA SER A 54 19.50 -16.39 -14.34
C SER A 54 18.91 -15.37 -13.37
N CYS A 55 19.72 -14.54 -12.76
CA CYS A 55 19.33 -13.49 -11.83
C CYS A 55 19.27 -12.12 -12.51
N ARG A 56 18.25 -11.34 -12.15
CA ARG A 56 18.08 -9.98 -12.67
C ARG A 56 17.82 -9.02 -11.51
N ARG A 57 18.32 -7.79 -11.66
CA ARG A 57 18.05 -6.68 -10.75
C ARG A 57 17.33 -5.54 -11.45
N SER A 58 16.75 -4.65 -10.68
CA SER A 58 16.14 -3.42 -11.22
C SER A 58 17.20 -2.53 -11.91
N ALA A 59 16.85 -1.97 -13.05
CA ALA A 59 17.66 -0.96 -13.71
C ALA A 59 17.81 0.35 -12.91
N LEU A 60 17.04 0.51 -11.84
CA LEU A 60 17.15 1.67 -10.92
C LEU A 60 18.31 1.54 -9.93
N LEU A 61 18.86 0.35 -9.75
CA LEU A 61 20.07 0.14 -8.95
C LEU A 61 21.30 0.50 -9.77
N LYS A 62 22.25 1.17 -9.14
CA LYS A 62 23.49 1.63 -9.81
C LYS A 62 24.50 0.50 -10.02
N ASP A 63 24.51 -0.47 -9.13
CA ASP A 63 25.43 -1.59 -9.05
C ASP A 63 24.69 -2.89 -8.74
N ASP A 64 25.41 -3.99 -8.52
CA ASP A 64 24.84 -5.28 -8.20
C ASP A 64 24.61 -5.47 -6.68
N ASP A 65 24.93 -4.46 -5.86
CA ASP A 65 24.67 -4.49 -4.43
C ASP A 65 23.17 -4.41 -4.14
N LEU A 66 22.75 -5.16 -3.13
CA LEU A 66 21.35 -5.21 -2.72
C LEU A 66 20.99 -3.97 -1.89
N LEU A 67 19.86 -3.37 -2.20
CA LEU A 67 19.32 -2.30 -1.36
C LEU A 67 18.68 -2.89 -0.10
N GLU A 68 19.41 -2.90 0.99
CA GLU A 68 18.92 -3.40 2.28
C GLU A 68 17.94 -2.40 2.93
N PHE A 69 18.23 -1.11 2.84
CA PHE A 69 17.40 -0.02 3.38
C PHE A 69 17.59 1.26 2.56
N TYR A 70 16.55 2.06 2.48
CA TYR A 70 16.58 3.33 1.73
C TYR A 70 17.19 4.47 2.54
N TYR A 71 16.88 4.53 3.85
CA TYR A 71 17.46 5.49 4.78
C TYR A 71 18.37 4.74 5.76
N GLU A 72 19.55 5.29 6.03
CA GLU A 72 20.56 4.72 6.91
C GLU A 72 20.04 4.42 8.34
N ASP A 73 19.05 5.17 8.78
CA ASP A 73 18.44 5.11 10.10
C ASP A 73 17.16 4.26 10.16
N THR A 74 16.85 3.46 9.12
CA THR A 74 15.62 2.66 9.04
C THR A 74 15.87 1.18 8.74
N LYS A 75 16.61 0.53 9.61
CA LYS A 75 17.02 -0.88 9.45
C LYS A 75 15.97 -1.87 9.96
N THR A 76 15.06 -1.42 10.82
CA THR A 76 13.98 -2.21 11.41
C THR A 76 12.64 -1.49 11.26
N VAL A 77 11.53 -2.22 11.45
CA VAL A 77 10.18 -1.61 11.46
C VAL A 77 10.05 -0.61 12.62
N TYR A 78 10.70 -0.90 13.75
CA TYR A 78 10.78 0.04 14.86
C TYR A 78 11.45 1.36 14.43
N ASP A 79 12.62 1.29 13.79
CA ASP A 79 13.33 2.48 13.30
C ASP A 79 12.50 3.28 12.31
N MET A 80 11.78 2.59 11.41
CA MET A 80 10.89 3.22 10.44
C MET A 80 9.78 4.03 11.12
N PHE A 81 9.16 3.47 12.16
CA PHE A 81 8.17 4.19 12.95
C PHE A 81 8.79 5.37 13.70
N GLN A 82 9.97 5.18 14.31
CA GLN A 82 10.71 6.26 15.01
C GLN A 82 11.09 7.40 14.04
N ARG A 83 11.46 7.06 12.80
CA ARG A 83 11.69 8.06 11.77
C ARG A 83 10.42 8.87 11.47
N GLY A 84 9.28 8.22 11.30
CA GLY A 84 8.00 8.87 11.10
C GLY A 84 7.60 9.77 12.27
N LEU A 85 7.81 9.32 13.49
CA LEU A 85 7.61 10.12 14.70
C LEU A 85 8.46 11.40 14.70
N ARG A 86 9.75 11.31 14.31
CA ARG A 86 10.63 12.50 14.18
C ARG A 86 10.13 13.46 13.11
N ILE A 87 9.65 12.97 11.96
CA ILE A 87 9.19 13.78 10.84
C ILE A 87 7.84 14.42 11.13
N ALA A 88 6.88 13.65 11.62
CA ALA A 88 5.53 14.13 11.90
C ALA A 88 5.42 14.87 13.23
N GLY A 89 6.37 14.67 14.15
CA GLY A 89 6.28 15.19 15.51
C GLY A 89 5.00 14.69 16.18
N ASN A 90 4.22 15.59 16.74
CA ASN A 90 2.92 15.26 17.34
C ASN A 90 1.76 15.26 16.31
N GLY A 91 2.07 15.02 15.02
CA GLY A 91 1.06 14.95 13.97
C GLY A 91 0.18 13.71 14.07
N PRO A 92 -0.96 13.70 13.32
CA PRO A 92 -1.90 12.57 13.29
C PRO A 92 -1.25 11.32 12.68
N CYS A 93 -1.45 10.17 13.32
CA CYS A 93 -0.92 8.86 12.89
C CYS A 93 -2.05 7.90 12.54
N LEU A 94 -2.87 7.51 13.51
CA LEU A 94 -3.93 6.52 13.37
C LEU A 94 -5.29 7.18 13.50
N GLY A 95 -6.13 7.04 12.46
CA GLY A 95 -7.46 7.61 12.40
C GLY A 95 -8.55 6.56 12.52
N PHE A 96 -9.61 6.84 13.27
CA PHE A 96 -10.80 6.01 13.38
C PHE A 96 -12.04 6.90 13.46
N ARG A 97 -13.21 6.33 13.16
CA ARG A 97 -14.47 7.07 13.26
C ARG A 97 -15.63 6.16 13.65
N LYS A 98 -16.70 6.77 14.16
CA LYS A 98 -18.02 6.15 14.28
C LYS A 98 -18.90 6.50 13.07
N PRO A 99 -19.97 5.73 12.82
CA PRO A 99 -20.92 6.05 11.76
C PRO A 99 -21.45 7.50 11.86
N GLY A 100 -21.36 8.24 10.75
CA GLY A 100 -21.80 9.64 10.68
C GLY A 100 -20.84 10.68 11.28
N GLU A 101 -19.77 10.26 11.95
CA GLU A 101 -18.80 11.18 12.54
C GLU A 101 -17.56 11.38 11.64
N PRO A 102 -16.82 12.50 11.79
CA PRO A 102 -15.53 12.69 11.16
C PRO A 102 -14.48 11.77 11.79
N TYR A 103 -13.33 11.59 11.11
CA TYR A 103 -12.19 10.88 11.66
C TYR A 103 -11.60 11.59 12.87
N GLN A 104 -11.39 10.84 13.95
CA GLN A 104 -10.60 11.20 15.11
C GLN A 104 -9.22 10.62 14.96
N TRP A 105 -8.19 11.31 15.45
CA TRP A 105 -6.80 10.94 15.20
C TRP A 105 -6.01 10.77 16.50
N ILE A 106 -5.32 9.67 16.61
CA ILE A 106 -4.27 9.41 17.60
C ILE A 106 -2.95 9.92 17.01
N SER A 107 -2.18 10.68 17.77
CA SER A 107 -0.90 11.21 17.30
C SER A 107 0.22 10.18 17.31
N TYR A 108 1.31 10.44 16.58
CA TYR A 108 2.50 9.59 16.61
C TYR A 108 3.08 9.42 18.01
N THR A 109 3.15 10.51 18.79
CA THR A 109 3.63 10.48 20.17
C THR A 109 2.76 9.57 21.03
N GLU A 110 1.45 9.74 20.95
CA GLU A 110 0.49 8.93 21.72
C GLU A 110 0.56 7.45 21.34
N VAL A 111 0.73 7.13 20.05
CA VAL A 111 0.93 5.73 19.60
C VAL A 111 2.20 5.14 20.20
N ALA A 112 3.33 5.89 20.18
CA ALA A 112 4.58 5.45 20.76
C ALA A 112 4.48 5.19 22.26
N GLU A 113 3.86 6.12 23.02
CA GLU A 113 3.65 6.00 24.46
C GLU A 113 2.77 4.79 24.81
N ARG A 114 1.64 4.63 24.11
CA ARG A 114 0.75 3.47 24.31
C ARG A 114 1.44 2.15 23.97
N ALA A 115 2.25 2.11 22.91
CA ALA A 115 3.02 0.95 22.51
C ALA A 115 4.06 0.58 23.60
N GLN A 116 4.75 1.55 24.15
CA GLN A 116 5.73 1.31 25.23
C GLN A 116 5.06 0.77 26.48
N VAL A 117 3.93 1.35 26.91
CA VAL A 117 3.17 0.88 28.07
C VAL A 117 2.66 -0.53 27.86
N LEU A 118 2.05 -0.80 26.69
CA LEU A 118 1.52 -2.14 26.38
C LEU A 118 2.65 -3.18 26.31
N GLY A 119 3.77 -2.87 25.66
CA GLY A 119 4.89 -3.78 25.53
C GLY A 119 5.54 -4.11 26.88
N SER A 120 5.70 -3.12 27.76
CA SER A 120 6.13 -3.33 29.14
C SER A 120 5.18 -4.27 29.89
N GLY A 121 3.88 -4.09 29.70
CA GLY A 121 2.86 -4.96 30.26
C GLY A 121 2.94 -6.40 29.75
N LEU A 122 3.22 -6.59 28.46
CA LEU A 122 3.41 -7.93 27.88
C LEU A 122 4.63 -8.64 28.47
N LEU A 123 5.77 -7.92 28.64
CA LEU A 123 6.94 -8.47 29.30
C LEU A 123 6.65 -8.86 30.75
N ALA A 124 5.96 -8.00 31.51
CA ALA A 124 5.56 -8.30 32.89
C ALA A 124 4.64 -9.52 33.00
N LYS A 125 3.90 -9.83 31.94
CA LYS A 125 3.06 -11.04 31.82
C LYS A 125 3.81 -12.27 31.35
N GLY A 126 5.12 -12.18 31.21
CA GLY A 126 6.00 -13.28 30.86
C GLY A 126 6.26 -13.46 29.37
N CYS A 127 5.80 -12.52 28.51
CA CYS A 127 6.25 -12.49 27.12
C CYS A 127 7.77 -12.25 27.09
N LYS A 128 8.44 -12.88 26.12
CA LYS A 128 9.90 -12.81 26.01
C LYS A 128 10.30 -12.24 24.64
N PRO A 129 11.38 -11.44 24.59
CA PRO A 129 11.96 -11.02 23.32
C PRO A 129 12.40 -12.19 22.44
N ASN A 130 12.54 -11.92 21.12
CA ASN A 130 13.08 -12.88 20.15
C ASN A 130 14.33 -13.66 20.67
N PRO A 131 14.53 -14.90 20.26
CA PRO A 131 13.66 -15.72 19.38
C PRO A 131 12.73 -16.66 20.18
N LYS A 132 12.49 -16.41 21.46
CA LYS A 132 11.95 -17.41 22.38
C LYS A 132 10.43 -17.53 22.43
N GLN A 133 9.71 -16.53 21.91
CA GLN A 133 8.23 -16.54 22.03
C GLN A 133 7.59 -15.64 20.99
N TYR A 134 6.38 -16.02 20.56
CA TYR A 134 5.54 -15.27 19.67
C TYR A 134 4.29 -14.73 20.36
N VAL A 135 3.86 -13.53 19.96
CA VAL A 135 2.60 -12.93 20.41
C VAL A 135 1.57 -13.04 19.28
N GLY A 136 0.49 -13.72 19.53
CA GLY A 136 -0.63 -13.81 18.60
C GLY A 136 -1.47 -12.53 18.61
N ILE A 137 -2.01 -12.13 17.46
CA ILE A 137 -3.02 -11.08 17.39
C ILE A 137 -4.18 -11.54 16.53
N PHE A 138 -5.40 -11.50 17.10
CA PHE A 138 -6.64 -11.93 16.47
C PHE A 138 -7.68 -10.81 16.55
N ALA A 139 -7.53 -9.83 15.66
CA ALA A 139 -8.32 -8.61 15.68
C ALA A 139 -8.55 -8.07 14.26
N GLN A 140 -9.66 -7.36 14.06
CA GLN A 140 -9.92 -6.58 12.87
C GLN A 140 -8.98 -5.36 12.79
N ASN A 141 -8.91 -4.74 11.61
CA ASN A 141 -8.13 -3.52 11.42
C ASN A 141 -8.66 -2.40 12.34
N ARG A 142 -7.81 -1.94 13.23
CA ARG A 142 -8.11 -0.89 14.22
C ARG A 142 -6.82 -0.30 14.78
N PRO A 143 -6.85 0.90 15.38
CA PRO A 143 -5.67 1.52 15.98
C PRO A 143 -4.93 0.61 16.97
N GLU A 144 -5.66 -0.13 17.81
CA GLU A 144 -5.08 -1.00 18.83
C GLU A 144 -4.29 -2.17 18.24
N TRP A 145 -4.63 -2.61 17.00
CA TRP A 145 -3.85 -3.60 16.28
C TRP A 145 -2.43 -3.08 16.00
N VAL A 146 -2.32 -1.86 15.48
CA VAL A 146 -1.02 -1.22 15.19
C VAL A 146 -0.27 -0.89 16.47
N ILE A 147 -0.96 -0.41 17.51
CA ILE A 147 -0.34 -0.16 18.83
C ILE A 147 0.24 -1.45 19.40
N THR A 148 -0.45 -2.58 19.25
CA THR A 148 0.04 -3.91 19.66
C THR A 148 1.28 -4.33 18.87
N GLU A 149 1.26 -4.12 17.57
CA GLU A 149 2.40 -4.39 16.69
C GLU A 149 3.63 -3.56 17.11
N MET A 150 3.45 -2.27 17.30
CA MET A 150 4.51 -1.38 17.75
C MET A 150 4.98 -1.72 19.19
N ALA A 151 4.07 -2.18 20.06
CA ALA A 151 4.42 -2.68 21.39
C ALA A 151 5.36 -3.90 21.31
N CYS A 152 5.04 -4.85 20.43
CA CYS A 152 5.90 -6.01 20.19
C CYS A 152 7.28 -5.57 19.65
N TYR A 153 7.31 -4.68 18.67
CA TYR A 153 8.56 -4.23 18.06
C TYR A 153 9.42 -3.36 18.99
N THR A 154 8.79 -2.57 19.86
CA THR A 154 9.52 -1.78 20.87
C THR A 154 10.35 -2.65 21.80
N PHE A 155 9.96 -3.91 22.01
CA PHE A 155 10.61 -4.86 22.93
C PHE A 155 11.09 -6.14 22.22
N SER A 156 11.39 -6.06 20.92
CA SER A 156 11.94 -7.17 20.13
C SER A 156 11.12 -8.47 20.21
N MET A 157 9.78 -8.37 20.31
CA MET A 157 8.88 -9.52 20.27
C MET A 157 8.36 -9.75 18.85
N ALA A 158 8.29 -11.01 18.41
CA ALA A 158 7.75 -11.37 17.11
C ALA A 158 6.23 -11.59 17.18
N LEU A 159 5.53 -11.16 16.12
CA LEU A 159 4.08 -11.20 16.02
C LEU A 159 3.61 -12.37 15.15
N VAL A 160 2.47 -12.98 15.50
CA VAL A 160 1.75 -13.95 14.66
C VAL A 160 0.33 -13.44 14.43
N PRO A 161 0.05 -12.81 13.27
CA PRO A 161 -1.29 -12.38 12.96
C PRO A 161 -2.19 -13.56 12.57
N LEU A 162 -3.40 -13.58 13.13
CA LEU A 162 -4.44 -14.55 12.85
C LEU A 162 -5.54 -13.88 12.04
N TYR A 163 -5.93 -14.49 10.92
CA TYR A 163 -7.00 -13.97 10.07
C TYR A 163 -8.37 -14.21 10.70
N ASP A 164 -9.27 -13.25 10.62
CA ASP A 164 -10.67 -13.37 11.06
C ASP A 164 -11.42 -14.51 10.34
N THR A 165 -10.95 -14.90 9.17
CA THR A 165 -11.56 -15.95 8.34
C THR A 165 -10.97 -17.34 8.57
N LEU A 166 -10.02 -17.49 9.52
CA LEU A 166 -9.47 -18.80 9.88
C LEU A 166 -10.53 -19.67 10.56
N GLY A 167 -10.69 -20.88 10.06
CA GLY A 167 -11.44 -21.92 10.78
C GLY A 167 -10.72 -22.36 12.07
N LEU A 168 -11.48 -22.88 13.01
CA LEU A 168 -10.96 -23.28 14.33
C LEU A 168 -9.77 -24.27 14.23
N GLU A 169 -9.82 -25.25 13.33
CA GLU A 169 -8.74 -26.22 13.13
C GLU A 169 -7.43 -25.57 12.67
N ALA A 170 -7.52 -24.62 11.73
CA ALA A 170 -6.36 -23.87 11.24
C ALA A 170 -5.78 -22.99 12.36
N MET A 171 -6.63 -22.38 13.17
CA MET A 171 -6.20 -21.57 14.32
C MET A 171 -5.46 -22.42 15.35
N VAL A 172 -6.04 -23.56 15.75
CA VAL A 172 -5.40 -24.50 16.70
C VAL A 172 -4.06 -24.99 16.15
N HIS A 173 -4.01 -25.31 14.85
CA HIS A 173 -2.76 -25.71 14.21
C HIS A 173 -1.69 -24.61 14.31
N ILE A 174 -2.03 -23.35 14.02
CA ILE A 174 -1.10 -22.22 14.06
C ILE A 174 -0.63 -21.97 15.50
N LEU A 175 -1.56 -21.94 16.47
CA LEU A 175 -1.23 -21.71 17.88
C LEU A 175 -0.27 -22.77 18.42
N ASN A 176 -0.49 -24.04 18.08
CA ASN A 176 0.37 -25.15 18.51
C ASN A 176 1.72 -25.14 17.78
N LEU A 177 1.72 -24.93 16.44
CA LEU A 177 2.95 -24.96 15.64
C LEU A 177 3.91 -23.83 16.04
N ALA A 178 3.38 -22.63 16.31
CA ALA A 178 4.17 -21.47 16.71
C ALA A 178 4.30 -21.34 18.24
N GLU A 179 3.82 -22.30 19.01
CA GLU A 179 3.88 -22.31 20.49
C GLU A 179 3.40 -20.99 21.13
N ILE A 180 2.30 -20.42 20.58
CA ILE A 180 1.78 -19.13 21.00
C ILE A 180 1.11 -19.25 22.34
N SER A 181 1.67 -18.61 23.35
CA SER A 181 1.12 -18.62 24.72
C SER A 181 0.32 -17.38 25.07
N MET A 182 0.41 -16.31 24.26
CA MET A 182 -0.29 -15.05 24.44
C MET A 182 -0.96 -14.63 23.14
N VAL A 183 -2.28 -14.42 23.18
CA VAL A 183 -3.05 -13.90 22.05
C VAL A 183 -3.83 -12.65 22.47
N ILE A 184 -3.75 -11.60 21.67
CA ILE A 184 -4.49 -10.36 21.87
C ILE A 184 -5.69 -10.36 20.92
N CYS A 185 -6.88 -10.17 21.45
CA CYS A 185 -8.16 -10.21 20.74
C CYS A 185 -8.89 -8.87 20.88
N ASP A 186 -9.72 -8.53 19.88
CA ASP A 186 -10.55 -7.33 19.86
C ASP A 186 -11.98 -7.56 20.38
N LYS A 187 -12.39 -8.82 20.56
CA LYS A 187 -13.74 -9.20 21.01
C LYS A 187 -13.68 -10.38 21.96
N GLU A 188 -14.67 -10.45 22.83
CA GLU A 188 -14.80 -11.48 23.85
C GLU A 188 -15.02 -12.87 23.24
N ASP A 189 -15.86 -12.99 22.21
CA ASP A 189 -16.08 -14.23 21.45
C ASP A 189 -14.82 -14.80 20.81
N LYS A 190 -13.94 -13.91 20.31
CA LYS A 190 -12.62 -14.29 19.83
C LYS A 190 -11.71 -14.74 20.97
N ALA A 191 -11.75 -14.05 22.10
CA ALA A 191 -11.03 -14.43 23.30
C ALA A 191 -11.51 -15.79 23.82
N GLU A 192 -12.81 -16.06 23.89
CA GLU A 192 -13.38 -17.37 24.29
C GLU A 192 -12.92 -18.49 23.34
N SER A 193 -12.85 -18.23 22.03
CA SER A 193 -12.34 -19.18 21.04
C SER A 193 -10.87 -19.54 21.29
N VAL A 194 -10.10 -18.61 21.85
CA VAL A 194 -8.68 -18.75 22.17
C VAL A 194 -8.47 -19.11 23.65
N LEU A 195 -9.33 -18.60 24.57
CA LEU A 195 -9.25 -18.73 26.05
C LEU A 195 -9.65 -20.12 26.59
N LYS A 196 -9.90 -21.06 25.75
CA LYS A 196 -9.65 -22.44 26.25
C LYS A 196 -8.19 -22.60 26.70
N ILE A 197 -7.39 -21.50 26.69
CA ILE A 197 -5.98 -21.40 27.07
C ILE A 197 -5.70 -20.09 27.85
N LYS A 198 -6.03 -20.06 29.16
CA LYS A 198 -5.49 -19.29 30.34
C LYS A 198 -5.01 -17.82 30.30
N GLU A 199 -5.26 -17.19 31.38
CA GLU A 199 -5.39 -15.96 32.18
C GLU A 199 -4.19 -15.00 32.38
N LYS A 200 -4.56 -13.77 32.66
CA LYS A 200 -4.22 -12.43 33.26
C LYS A 200 -2.82 -12.08 33.82
N GLY A 201 -2.47 -10.80 33.71
CA GLY A 201 -1.31 -10.15 34.30
C GLY A 201 -1.29 -8.61 34.44
N VAL A 202 -0.25 -8.00 34.98
CA VAL A 202 -0.12 -6.62 35.48
C VAL A 202 1.10 -5.89 34.89
N THR A 203 1.04 -4.54 34.86
CA THR A 203 2.05 -3.61 34.27
C THR A 203 3.24 -3.25 35.18
N THR A 204 4.44 -3.21 34.60
CA THR A 204 5.64 -2.57 35.19
C THR A 204 6.43 -1.87 34.06
N GLY A 205 6.94 -0.64 34.35
CA GLY A 205 7.71 0.14 33.36
C GLY A 205 9.10 -0.45 33.10
N VAL A 206 9.28 -1.06 31.95
CA VAL A 206 10.57 -1.57 31.46
C VAL A 206 11.06 -0.66 30.34
N PRO A 207 12.36 -0.29 30.26
CA PRO A 207 12.88 0.49 29.15
C PRO A 207 12.78 -0.25 27.81
N PRO A 208 12.60 0.46 26.67
CA PRO A 208 12.59 -0.14 25.34
C PRO A 208 13.82 -1.01 25.06
N GLY A 209 13.60 -2.15 24.37
CA GLY A 209 14.64 -3.05 23.88
C GLY A 209 14.42 -3.31 22.39
N PRO A 210 14.79 -2.37 21.48
CA PRO A 210 14.46 -2.45 20.07
C PRO A 210 15.13 -3.63 19.37
N PRO A 211 14.53 -4.16 18.29
CA PRO A 211 15.02 -5.31 17.54
C PRO A 211 16.23 -4.95 16.67
N LYS A 212 16.95 -6.00 16.27
CA LYS A 212 17.96 -5.96 15.20
C LYS A 212 17.31 -6.33 13.86
N PRO A 213 17.92 -5.98 12.70
CA PRO A 213 17.41 -6.35 11.38
C PRO A 213 17.15 -7.85 11.19
N GLN A 214 17.99 -8.70 11.82
CA GLN A 214 17.91 -10.16 11.74
C GLN A 214 16.82 -10.76 12.63
N ASP A 215 16.31 -10.00 13.60
CA ASP A 215 15.25 -10.47 14.47
C ASP A 215 13.95 -10.66 13.71
N LEU A 216 13.17 -11.67 14.07
CA LEU A 216 11.87 -11.90 13.49
C LEU A 216 10.91 -10.77 13.88
N ALA A 217 10.28 -10.18 12.88
CA ALA A 217 9.18 -9.23 13.06
C ALA A 217 7.84 -9.97 13.11
N VAL A 218 7.63 -10.89 12.18
CA VAL A 218 6.35 -11.57 12.03
C VAL A 218 6.51 -12.97 11.46
N VAL A 219 5.65 -13.90 11.91
CA VAL A 219 5.40 -15.17 11.24
C VAL A 219 4.02 -15.10 10.61
N CYS A 220 3.98 -14.94 9.30
CA CYS A 220 2.75 -14.78 8.53
C CYS A 220 2.31 -16.11 7.92
N PHE A 221 1.17 -16.65 8.35
CA PHE A 221 0.69 -17.93 7.87
C PHE A 221 -0.06 -17.80 6.54
N THR A 222 0.25 -18.70 5.61
CA THR A 222 -0.40 -18.82 4.31
C THR A 222 -1.10 -20.15 4.18
N SER A 223 -2.15 -20.20 3.34
CA SER A 223 -2.95 -21.41 3.07
C SER A 223 -2.22 -22.43 2.20
N GLY A 224 -0.98 -22.72 2.40
CA GLY A 224 -0.13 -23.60 1.61
C GLY A 224 -0.86 -24.57 0.66
N THR A 225 -0.26 -24.88 -0.47
CA THR A 225 -0.78 -25.83 -1.50
C THR A 225 -1.06 -27.25 -0.97
N THR A 226 -0.59 -27.57 0.24
CA THR A 226 -0.72 -28.87 0.91
C THR A 226 -1.86 -28.96 1.94
N GLY A 227 -2.72 -27.94 2.04
CA GLY A 227 -3.90 -27.92 2.91
C GLY A 227 -3.67 -27.43 4.34
N LYS A 228 -2.48 -27.59 4.94
CA LYS A 228 -2.17 -27.03 6.26
C LYS A 228 -1.46 -25.69 6.14
N PRO A 229 -1.82 -24.67 6.95
CA PRO A 229 -1.14 -23.36 6.97
C PRO A 229 0.36 -23.51 7.22
N LYS A 230 1.17 -22.76 6.45
CA LYS A 230 2.64 -22.66 6.63
C LYS A 230 2.99 -21.25 7.05
N GLY A 231 3.89 -21.10 8.02
CA GLY A 231 4.35 -19.81 8.53
C GLY A 231 5.57 -19.31 7.76
N ALA A 232 5.43 -18.21 7.02
CA ALA A 232 6.55 -17.47 6.47
C ALA A 232 7.19 -16.62 7.58
N MET A 233 8.46 -16.89 7.86
CA MET A 233 9.25 -16.19 8.88
C MET A 233 9.88 -14.95 8.25
N ILE A 234 9.47 -13.77 8.67
CA ILE A 234 9.86 -12.48 8.08
C ILE A 234 10.56 -11.65 9.14
N THR A 235 11.81 -11.24 8.84
CA THR A 235 12.62 -10.41 9.75
C THR A 235 12.29 -8.92 9.58
N HIS A 236 12.77 -8.10 10.53
CA HIS A 236 12.68 -6.64 10.42
C HIS A 236 13.44 -6.12 9.19
N GLY A 237 14.60 -6.68 8.88
CA GLY A 237 15.38 -6.35 7.69
C GLY A 237 14.64 -6.68 6.39
N ASN A 238 13.92 -7.82 6.31
CA ASN A 238 13.12 -8.14 5.13
C ASN A 238 12.04 -7.09 4.87
N ILE A 239 11.35 -6.63 5.92
CA ILE A 239 10.32 -5.59 5.81
C ILE A 239 10.97 -4.26 5.42
N ALA A 240 12.08 -3.88 6.04
CA ALA A 240 12.79 -2.64 5.74
C ALA A 240 13.25 -2.60 4.27
N SER A 241 13.85 -3.66 3.77
CA SER A 241 14.29 -3.78 2.38
C SER A 241 13.12 -3.72 1.40
N ASN A 242 12.05 -4.50 1.63
CA ASN A 242 10.87 -4.49 0.76
C ASN A 242 10.18 -3.13 0.72
N THR A 243 10.04 -2.48 1.88
CA THR A 243 9.45 -1.15 2.01
C THR A 243 10.26 -0.09 1.26
N SER A 244 11.59 -0.21 1.25
CA SER A 244 12.50 0.72 0.55
C SER A 244 12.18 0.91 -0.92
N SER A 245 11.56 -0.07 -1.56
CA SER A 245 11.15 0.00 -2.97
C SER A 245 9.98 0.95 -3.22
N VAL A 246 9.09 1.14 -2.26
CA VAL A 246 7.85 1.94 -2.38
C VAL A 246 8.03 3.36 -1.83
N ILE A 247 9.04 3.55 -1.02
CA ILE A 247 9.28 4.77 -0.22
C ILE A 247 9.35 6.05 -1.06
N LYS A 248 9.93 6.01 -2.27
CA LYS A 248 10.19 7.21 -3.08
C LYS A 248 8.96 8.01 -3.51
N ILE A 249 7.77 7.42 -3.45
CA ILE A 249 6.54 8.04 -3.96
C ILE A 249 5.66 8.63 -2.85
N LEU A 250 5.98 8.38 -1.58
CA LEU A 250 5.20 8.82 -0.43
C LEU A 250 5.66 10.18 0.12
N GLU A 251 4.73 10.90 0.73
CA GLU A 251 4.96 12.19 1.38
C GLU A 251 4.32 12.23 2.77
N VAL A 252 4.84 13.08 3.67
CA VAL A 252 4.32 13.27 5.06
C VAL A 252 2.83 13.58 5.10
N LYS A 253 2.32 14.32 4.13
CA LYS A 253 0.89 14.68 4.04
C LYS A 253 0.00 13.57 3.50
N ASP A 254 0.55 12.43 3.09
CA ASP A 254 -0.26 11.35 2.54
C ASP A 254 -1.19 10.73 3.59
N VAL A 255 -2.33 10.29 3.09
CA VAL A 255 -3.38 9.65 3.87
C VAL A 255 -3.76 8.35 3.18
N SER A 256 -3.66 7.23 3.89
CA SER A 256 -4.11 5.93 3.41
C SER A 256 -5.33 5.45 4.19
N ILE A 257 -6.16 4.63 3.55
CA ILE A 257 -7.23 3.91 4.24
C ILE A 257 -6.83 2.46 4.47
N SER A 258 -6.96 2.00 5.72
CA SER A 258 -6.71 0.63 6.13
C SER A 258 -8.02 -0.15 6.20
N TYR A 259 -8.21 -1.07 5.25
CA TYR A 259 -9.36 -1.97 5.18
C TYR A 259 -8.97 -3.38 4.68
N LEU A 260 -7.82 -3.52 4.03
CA LEU A 260 -7.27 -4.82 3.71
C LEU A 260 -6.77 -5.48 5.00
N PRO A 261 -6.87 -6.81 5.16
CA PRO A 261 -6.51 -7.46 6.41
C PRO A 261 -5.07 -7.15 6.84
N LEU A 262 -4.87 -6.64 8.06
CA LEU A 262 -3.54 -6.42 8.66
C LEU A 262 -2.78 -7.74 8.91
N ALA A 263 -3.47 -8.87 8.91
CA ALA A 263 -2.83 -10.17 8.89
C ALA A 263 -2.10 -10.46 7.57
N HIS A 264 -2.39 -9.71 6.49
CA HIS A 264 -1.76 -9.89 5.18
C HIS A 264 -0.61 -8.92 4.97
N MET A 265 0.52 -9.41 4.46
CA MET A 265 1.75 -8.63 4.30
C MET A 265 1.58 -7.40 3.39
N PHE A 266 0.67 -7.44 2.41
CA PHE A 266 0.42 -6.29 1.53
C PHE A 266 -0.02 -5.05 2.33
N GLU A 267 -1.04 -5.17 3.20
CA GLU A 267 -1.50 -4.06 4.03
C GLU A 267 -0.42 -3.60 5.02
N ARG A 268 0.30 -4.54 5.62
CA ARG A 268 1.39 -4.23 6.57
C ARG A 268 2.51 -3.43 5.92
N MET A 269 2.97 -3.84 4.73
CA MET A 269 3.99 -3.12 4.00
C MET A 269 3.55 -1.68 3.67
N ILE A 270 2.29 -1.50 3.27
CA ILE A 270 1.72 -0.17 3.03
C ILE A 270 1.79 0.68 4.30
N GLN A 271 1.33 0.15 5.43
CA GLN A 271 1.33 0.90 6.69
C GLN A 271 2.74 1.24 7.17
N VAL A 272 3.68 0.29 7.10
CA VAL A 272 5.09 0.56 7.45
C VAL A 272 5.67 1.66 6.56
N SER A 273 5.36 1.63 5.25
CA SER A 273 5.76 2.70 4.32
C SER A 273 5.16 4.05 4.72
N MET A 274 3.88 4.10 5.07
CA MET A 274 3.21 5.32 5.54
C MET A 274 3.86 5.85 6.83
N PHE A 275 4.06 4.97 7.81
CA PHE A 275 4.66 5.36 9.08
C PHE A 275 6.09 5.86 8.93
N CYS A 276 6.91 5.24 8.07
CA CYS A 276 8.28 5.69 7.80
C CYS A 276 8.35 7.14 7.29
N HIS A 277 7.29 7.64 6.66
CA HIS A 277 7.18 9.01 6.13
C HIS A 277 6.44 9.98 7.05
N GLY A 278 6.01 9.56 8.23
CA GLY A 278 5.19 10.40 9.08
C GLY A 278 3.79 10.68 8.51
N ALA A 279 3.36 9.86 7.54
CA ALA A 279 2.04 9.91 6.95
C ALA A 279 0.99 9.26 7.86
N ARG A 280 -0.28 9.38 7.54
CA ARG A 280 -1.37 8.95 8.43
C ARG A 280 -2.25 7.87 7.80
N VAL A 281 -2.78 6.99 8.64
CA VAL A 281 -3.62 5.86 8.24
C VAL A 281 -4.96 5.94 8.94
N GLY A 282 -6.06 6.01 8.15
CA GLY A 282 -7.42 5.96 8.67
C GLY A 282 -7.99 4.55 8.55
N PHE A 283 -8.59 4.04 9.61
CA PHE A 283 -9.23 2.72 9.61
C PHE A 283 -10.68 2.82 9.15
N TYR A 284 -11.13 1.83 8.37
CA TYR A 284 -12.54 1.70 8.05
C TYR A 284 -13.34 1.25 9.28
N GLN A 285 -14.67 1.41 9.25
CA GLN A 285 -15.55 1.13 10.39
C GLN A 285 -15.76 -0.36 10.69
N GLY A 286 -15.04 -1.26 10.00
CA GLY A 286 -15.16 -2.72 10.18
C GLY A 286 -16.24 -3.38 9.29
N ASP A 287 -17.08 -2.61 8.63
CA ASP A 287 -18.08 -3.07 7.65
C ASP A 287 -17.67 -2.62 6.23
N ILE A 288 -17.43 -3.58 5.35
CA ILE A 288 -17.05 -3.35 3.96
C ILE A 288 -18.17 -2.64 3.16
N SER A 289 -19.42 -2.72 3.59
CA SER A 289 -20.52 -2.02 2.96
C SER A 289 -20.42 -0.50 3.15
N LEU A 290 -19.81 -0.05 4.24
CA LEU A 290 -19.57 1.36 4.60
C LEU A 290 -18.25 1.90 4.05
N LEU A 291 -17.41 1.06 3.44
CA LEU A 291 -16.08 1.44 2.98
C LEU A 291 -16.09 2.68 2.05
N MET A 292 -17.09 2.78 1.18
CA MET A 292 -17.19 3.93 0.26
C MET A 292 -17.51 5.24 1.00
N ASP A 293 -18.24 5.17 2.11
CA ASP A 293 -18.49 6.32 2.98
C ASP A 293 -17.22 6.70 3.77
N ASP A 294 -16.46 5.70 4.23
CA ASP A 294 -15.16 5.91 4.86
C ASP A 294 -14.18 6.60 3.92
N ILE A 295 -14.04 6.11 2.69
CA ILE A 295 -13.17 6.70 1.67
C ILE A 295 -13.56 8.15 1.38
N LYS A 296 -14.85 8.42 1.26
CA LYS A 296 -15.40 9.74 0.96
C LYS A 296 -15.16 10.74 2.10
N THR A 297 -15.21 10.27 3.34
CA THR A 297 -14.98 11.08 4.54
C THR A 297 -13.49 11.29 4.81
N LEU A 298 -12.67 10.23 4.67
CA LEU A 298 -11.23 10.27 4.88
C LEU A 298 -10.50 11.07 3.80
N LYS A 299 -10.98 11.00 2.57
CA LYS A 299 -10.36 11.61 1.37
C LYS A 299 -8.90 11.18 1.21
N PRO A 300 -8.62 9.88 1.07
CA PRO A 300 -7.27 9.38 1.00
C PRO A 300 -6.53 9.93 -0.23
N THR A 301 -5.20 10.06 -0.11
CA THR A 301 -4.29 10.38 -1.22
C THR A 301 -3.68 9.13 -1.81
N PHE A 302 -3.57 8.08 -0.99
CA PHE A 302 -3.12 6.75 -1.35
C PHE A 302 -4.20 5.71 -1.05
N PHE A 303 -4.49 4.86 -2.05
CA PHE A 303 -5.51 3.83 -1.92
C PHE A 303 -4.96 2.45 -2.31
N PRO A 304 -4.54 1.62 -1.33
CA PRO A 304 -4.24 0.21 -1.57
C PRO A 304 -5.54 -0.53 -1.87
N VAL A 305 -5.57 -1.35 -2.93
CA VAL A 305 -6.81 -1.96 -3.38
C VAL A 305 -6.57 -3.31 -4.07
N VAL A 306 -7.53 -4.22 -3.93
CA VAL A 306 -7.56 -5.47 -4.70
C VAL A 306 -8.40 -5.31 -5.97
N PRO A 307 -8.09 -6.03 -7.07
CA PRO A 307 -8.79 -5.92 -8.34
C PRO A 307 -10.31 -6.09 -8.25
N ARG A 308 -10.80 -6.95 -7.36
CA ARG A 308 -12.24 -7.15 -7.13
C ARG A 308 -12.98 -5.84 -6.79
N LEU A 309 -12.38 -4.97 -5.99
CA LEU A 309 -12.99 -3.69 -5.65
C LEU A 309 -12.92 -2.70 -6.83
N LEU A 310 -11.82 -2.69 -7.58
CA LEU A 310 -11.69 -1.87 -8.80
C LEU A 310 -12.73 -2.27 -9.86
N ASN A 311 -12.94 -3.58 -10.08
CA ASN A 311 -13.99 -4.09 -10.96
C ASN A 311 -15.39 -3.59 -10.51
N ARG A 312 -15.68 -3.68 -9.21
CA ARG A 312 -16.95 -3.18 -8.65
C ARG A 312 -17.13 -1.66 -8.86
N ILE A 313 -16.04 -0.88 -8.71
CA ILE A 313 -16.06 0.57 -8.97
C ILE A 313 -16.34 0.82 -10.46
N TYR A 314 -15.65 0.11 -11.35
CA TYR A 314 -15.85 0.18 -12.80
C TYR A 314 -17.30 -0.11 -13.18
N ASP A 315 -17.86 -1.23 -12.71
CA ASP A 315 -19.24 -1.64 -13.00
C ASP A 315 -20.25 -0.61 -12.49
N LYS A 316 -20.03 -0.07 -11.28
CA LYS A 316 -20.87 0.97 -10.70
C LYS A 316 -20.86 2.26 -11.52
N ILE A 317 -19.69 2.66 -12.04
CA ILE A 317 -19.58 3.84 -12.91
C ILE A 317 -20.37 3.61 -14.19
N LEU A 318 -20.16 2.49 -14.88
CA LEU A 318 -20.87 2.19 -16.14
C LEU A 318 -22.38 2.00 -15.93
N GLY A 319 -22.78 1.31 -14.87
CA GLY A 319 -24.19 1.10 -14.52
C GLY A 319 -24.94 2.38 -14.15
N SER A 320 -24.22 3.40 -13.67
CA SER A 320 -24.81 4.71 -13.35
C SER A 320 -25.19 5.53 -14.58
N VAL A 321 -24.69 5.16 -15.77
CA VAL A 321 -24.90 5.89 -17.03
C VAL A 321 -25.97 5.17 -17.86
N THR A 322 -27.24 5.46 -17.59
CA THR A 322 -28.40 4.81 -18.24
C THR A 322 -28.74 5.40 -19.60
N SER A 323 -28.52 6.71 -19.80
CA SER A 323 -28.85 7.41 -21.05
C SER A 323 -27.84 7.07 -22.16
N PRO A 324 -28.32 6.70 -23.39
CA PRO A 324 -27.46 6.43 -24.54
C PRO A 324 -26.52 7.60 -24.87
N LEU A 325 -27.05 8.82 -24.85
CA LEU A 325 -26.27 10.04 -25.12
C LEU A 325 -25.16 10.24 -24.09
N ARG A 326 -25.47 10.08 -22.79
CA ARG A 326 -24.46 10.18 -21.72
C ARG A 326 -23.38 9.09 -21.85
N ARG A 327 -23.77 7.90 -22.33
CA ARG A 327 -22.81 6.81 -22.58
C ARG A 327 -21.85 7.16 -23.72
N ILE A 328 -22.35 7.74 -24.83
CA ILE A 328 -21.52 8.21 -25.94
C ILE A 328 -20.53 9.27 -25.45
N ILE A 329 -21.02 10.27 -24.70
CA ILE A 329 -20.17 11.34 -24.16
C ILE A 329 -19.10 10.77 -23.19
N LEU A 330 -19.48 9.83 -22.32
CA LEU A 330 -18.52 9.15 -21.42
C LEU A 330 -17.43 8.43 -22.23
N HIS A 331 -17.80 7.63 -23.22
CA HIS A 331 -16.84 6.91 -24.05
C HIS A 331 -15.90 7.86 -24.81
N TYR A 332 -16.42 8.96 -25.33
CA TYR A 332 -15.59 9.97 -26.00
C TYR A 332 -14.61 10.62 -25.01
N ALA A 333 -15.09 11.04 -23.84
CA ALA A 333 -14.25 11.63 -22.79
C ALA A 333 -13.14 10.66 -22.32
N VAL A 334 -13.49 9.37 -22.12
CA VAL A 334 -12.52 8.32 -21.76
C VAL A 334 -11.44 8.18 -22.83
N ARG A 335 -11.83 8.10 -24.13
CA ARG A 335 -10.87 8.03 -25.25
C ARG A 335 -9.91 9.23 -25.26
N ARG A 336 -10.43 10.44 -25.02
CA ARG A 336 -9.60 11.65 -24.96
C ARG A 336 -8.60 11.60 -23.82
N LYS A 337 -9.02 11.13 -22.64
CA LYS A 337 -8.14 10.96 -21.49
C LYS A 337 -7.12 9.82 -21.67
N GLN A 338 -7.53 8.73 -22.35
CA GLN A 338 -6.60 7.65 -22.72
C GLN A 338 -5.52 8.13 -23.69
N ALA A 339 -5.86 9.03 -24.63
CA ALA A 339 -4.86 9.67 -25.50
C ALA A 339 -3.89 10.57 -24.70
N GLU A 340 -4.34 11.26 -23.65
CA GLU A 340 -3.46 11.98 -22.72
C GLU A 340 -2.51 11.03 -22.00
N LEU A 341 -3.04 9.90 -21.49
CA LEU A 341 -2.25 8.86 -20.83
C LEU A 341 -1.18 8.27 -21.77
N SER A 342 -1.53 7.97 -23.02
CA SER A 342 -0.57 7.46 -24.01
C SER A 342 0.56 8.46 -24.30
N SER A 343 0.31 9.76 -24.07
CA SER A 343 1.31 10.82 -24.13
C SER A 343 2.02 11.06 -22.80
N GLY A 344 1.84 10.18 -21.82
CA GLY A 344 2.45 10.28 -20.48
C GLY A 344 1.76 11.27 -19.53
N VAL A 345 0.64 11.88 -19.91
CA VAL A 345 -0.02 12.91 -19.11
C VAL A 345 -1.07 12.30 -18.18
N VAL A 346 -0.83 12.40 -16.87
CA VAL A 346 -1.81 12.05 -15.82
C VAL A 346 -2.28 13.33 -15.14
N ARG A 347 -3.59 13.57 -15.14
CA ARG A 347 -4.19 14.74 -14.47
C ARG A 347 -5.68 14.53 -14.19
N ASN A 348 -6.18 15.28 -13.21
CA ASN A 348 -7.59 15.30 -12.81
C ASN A 348 -8.25 16.68 -12.94
N ASN A 349 -7.66 17.60 -13.72
CA ASN A 349 -8.09 18.99 -13.85
C ASN A 349 -8.42 19.41 -15.29
N SER A 350 -8.54 18.46 -16.22
CA SER A 350 -8.90 18.73 -17.61
C SER A 350 -10.38 19.18 -17.71
N MET A 351 -10.79 19.65 -18.87
CA MET A 351 -12.20 19.96 -19.15
C MET A 351 -13.10 18.73 -18.92
N TRP A 352 -12.66 17.54 -19.32
CA TRP A 352 -13.39 16.29 -19.12
C TRP A 352 -13.53 15.92 -17.65
N ASP A 353 -12.49 16.19 -16.86
CA ASP A 353 -12.55 16.00 -15.42
C ASP A 353 -13.64 16.90 -14.80
N ARG A 354 -13.66 18.17 -15.15
CA ARG A 354 -14.64 19.14 -14.62
C ARG A 354 -16.08 18.82 -15.01
N LEU A 355 -16.29 18.38 -16.26
CA LEU A 355 -17.64 18.13 -16.78
C LEU A 355 -18.20 16.75 -16.41
N ILE A 356 -17.33 15.72 -16.33
CA ILE A 356 -17.77 14.32 -16.24
C ILE A 356 -17.17 13.62 -15.05
N PHE A 357 -15.83 13.63 -14.90
CA PHE A 357 -15.13 12.73 -13.98
C PHE A 357 -15.06 13.22 -12.55
N ASN A 358 -15.25 14.52 -12.26
CA ASN A 358 -15.24 15.05 -10.89
C ASN A 358 -16.19 14.31 -9.93
N LYS A 359 -17.35 13.87 -10.40
CA LYS A 359 -18.30 13.10 -9.58
C LYS A 359 -17.75 11.72 -9.23
N ILE A 360 -17.04 11.08 -10.17
CA ILE A 360 -16.38 9.79 -9.97
C ILE A 360 -15.22 9.95 -8.99
N GLN A 361 -14.37 10.95 -9.22
CA GLN A 361 -13.23 11.26 -8.35
C GLN A 361 -13.69 11.63 -6.94
N ALA A 362 -14.73 12.44 -6.80
CA ALA A 362 -15.32 12.81 -5.51
C ALA A 362 -15.92 11.61 -4.76
N SER A 363 -16.39 10.57 -5.47
CA SER A 363 -16.88 9.35 -4.82
C SER A 363 -15.78 8.55 -4.12
N LEU A 364 -14.52 8.78 -4.50
CA LEU A 364 -13.31 8.25 -3.86
C LEU A 364 -12.57 9.32 -3.04
N GLY A 365 -13.27 10.38 -2.61
CA GLY A 365 -12.71 11.44 -1.76
C GLY A 365 -12.09 12.61 -2.51
N GLY A 366 -11.82 12.50 -3.82
CA GLY A 366 -11.33 13.58 -4.69
C GLY A 366 -9.84 13.92 -4.57
N ASN A 367 -9.10 13.30 -3.65
CA ASN A 367 -7.71 13.63 -3.34
C ASN A 367 -6.71 12.54 -3.75
N LEU A 368 -7.16 11.50 -4.46
CA LEU A 368 -6.28 10.40 -4.85
C LEU A 368 -5.12 10.88 -5.72
N ARG A 369 -3.91 10.62 -5.26
CA ARG A 369 -2.65 10.81 -6.00
C ARG A 369 -2.24 9.52 -6.70
N PHE A 370 -2.37 8.40 -5.99
CA PHE A 370 -2.05 7.08 -6.54
C PHE A 370 -2.83 5.95 -5.86
N ILE A 371 -2.96 4.89 -6.62
CA ILE A 371 -3.57 3.62 -6.24
C ILE A 371 -2.53 2.53 -6.45
N LEU A 372 -2.43 1.58 -5.53
CA LEU A 372 -1.65 0.36 -5.71
C LEU A 372 -2.60 -0.83 -5.67
N THR A 373 -2.68 -1.57 -6.78
CA THR A 373 -3.47 -2.80 -6.87
C THR A 373 -2.55 -4.01 -6.97
N ALA A 374 -2.87 -5.04 -6.19
CA ALA A 374 -2.09 -6.28 -6.14
C ALA A 374 -2.95 -7.47 -5.69
N SER A 375 -2.33 -8.63 -5.48
CA SER A 375 -2.91 -9.88 -4.96
C SER A 375 -3.81 -10.65 -5.93
N ALA A 376 -4.16 -10.09 -7.08
CA ALA A 376 -4.87 -10.76 -8.16
C ALA A 376 -4.70 -9.98 -9.47
N PRO A 377 -4.94 -10.61 -10.64
CA PRO A 377 -4.91 -9.92 -11.92
C PRO A 377 -6.06 -8.93 -12.08
N ILE A 378 -5.80 -7.85 -12.82
CA ILE A 378 -6.81 -6.89 -13.23
C ILE A 378 -6.92 -6.83 -14.76
N SER A 379 -8.16 -6.71 -15.28
CA SER A 379 -8.38 -6.56 -16.71
C SER A 379 -7.75 -5.26 -17.24
N PRO A 380 -6.99 -5.32 -18.36
CA PRO A 380 -6.44 -4.13 -19.02
C PRO A 380 -7.50 -3.08 -19.34
N THR A 381 -8.71 -3.51 -19.71
CA THR A 381 -9.84 -2.62 -19.98
C THR A 381 -10.26 -1.83 -18.74
N VAL A 382 -10.38 -2.50 -17.59
CA VAL A 382 -10.74 -1.88 -16.32
C VAL A 382 -9.65 -0.91 -15.87
N LEU A 383 -8.40 -1.34 -15.92
CA LEU A 383 -7.26 -0.53 -15.50
C LEU A 383 -7.11 0.74 -16.34
N SER A 384 -7.15 0.62 -17.68
CA SER A 384 -7.05 1.76 -18.61
C SER A 384 -8.23 2.73 -18.43
N PHE A 385 -9.43 2.22 -18.19
CA PHE A 385 -10.60 3.04 -17.91
C PHE A 385 -10.44 3.82 -16.59
N LEU A 386 -10.02 3.16 -15.52
CA LEU A 386 -9.87 3.80 -14.21
C LEU A 386 -8.72 4.81 -14.20
N ARG A 387 -7.59 4.51 -14.85
CA ARG A 387 -6.49 5.48 -15.06
C ARG A 387 -7.02 6.76 -15.74
N ALA A 388 -7.83 6.61 -16.77
CA ALA A 388 -8.42 7.74 -17.51
C ALA A 388 -9.42 8.54 -16.67
N THR A 389 -10.29 7.88 -15.91
CA THR A 389 -11.40 8.52 -15.20
C THR A 389 -11.02 9.10 -13.84
N LEU A 390 -10.07 8.47 -13.14
CA LEU A 390 -9.61 8.95 -11.84
C LEU A 390 -8.52 10.02 -11.95
N GLY A 391 -7.77 10.02 -13.06
CA GLY A 391 -6.71 11.00 -13.29
C GLY A 391 -5.59 10.98 -12.25
N CYS A 392 -5.33 9.81 -11.66
CA CYS A 392 -4.26 9.52 -10.73
C CYS A 392 -3.39 8.35 -11.23
N LEU A 393 -2.23 8.16 -10.62
CA LEU A 393 -1.38 7.01 -10.90
C LEU A 393 -2.03 5.74 -10.37
N ILE A 394 -2.08 4.68 -11.19
CA ILE A 394 -2.50 3.35 -10.75
C ILE A 394 -1.40 2.36 -11.09
N PHE A 395 -0.77 1.84 -10.03
CA PHE A 395 0.28 0.84 -10.12
C PHE A 395 -0.29 -0.56 -9.94
N GLU A 396 0.21 -1.50 -10.73
CA GLU A 396 0.04 -2.93 -10.48
C GLU A 396 1.27 -3.46 -9.76
N GLY A 397 1.03 -4.31 -8.75
CA GLY A 397 2.08 -5.02 -8.04
C GLY A 397 1.84 -6.53 -8.03
N TYR A 398 2.92 -7.30 -8.13
CA TYR A 398 2.93 -8.72 -7.88
C TYR A 398 3.82 -9.02 -6.69
N GLY A 399 3.38 -9.97 -5.87
CA GLY A 399 4.14 -10.43 -4.72
C GLY A 399 3.49 -11.61 -4.01
N GLN A 400 4.18 -12.10 -3.02
CA GLN A 400 3.75 -13.21 -2.17
C GLN A 400 4.32 -13.03 -0.76
N THR A 401 3.75 -13.72 0.22
CA THR A 401 4.16 -13.61 1.62
C THR A 401 5.62 -13.99 1.82
N GLU A 402 6.10 -15.01 1.12
CA GLU A 402 7.48 -15.50 1.16
C GLU A 402 8.50 -14.48 0.64
N CYS A 403 8.05 -13.52 -0.17
CA CYS A 403 8.85 -12.36 -0.59
C CYS A 403 8.59 -11.12 0.27
N THR A 404 8.09 -11.28 1.47
CA THR A 404 7.64 -10.22 2.39
C THR A 404 6.35 -9.54 1.92
N ALA A 405 6.24 -9.10 0.67
CA ALA A 405 5.02 -8.63 0.01
C ALA A 405 5.24 -8.46 -1.50
N GLY A 406 5.94 -7.40 -1.92
CA GLY A 406 6.09 -7.03 -3.32
C GLY A 406 7.37 -7.55 -3.95
N CYS A 407 7.26 -8.19 -5.12
CA CYS A 407 8.40 -8.60 -5.94
C CYS A 407 8.57 -7.66 -7.13
N THR A 408 7.47 -7.28 -7.78
CA THR A 408 7.48 -6.43 -8.97
C THR A 408 6.37 -5.38 -8.90
N PHE A 409 6.62 -4.22 -9.50
CA PHE A 409 5.65 -3.14 -9.68
C PHE A 409 5.71 -2.58 -11.09
N SER A 410 4.60 -2.02 -11.57
CA SER A 410 4.62 -1.15 -12.74
C SER A 410 5.31 0.18 -12.40
N MET A 411 6.06 0.72 -13.38
CA MET A 411 6.77 1.99 -13.21
C MET A 411 5.87 3.21 -13.47
N PRO A 412 6.16 4.37 -12.85
CA PRO A 412 5.59 5.64 -13.31
C PRO A 412 5.91 5.86 -14.79
N GLY A 413 4.90 6.20 -15.58
CA GLY A 413 5.05 6.37 -17.04
C GLY A 413 4.89 5.07 -17.84
N ASP A 414 4.77 3.92 -17.20
CA ASP A 414 4.39 2.67 -17.85
C ASP A 414 2.86 2.54 -17.87
N TRP A 415 2.28 2.71 -19.04
CA TRP A 415 0.83 2.64 -19.27
C TRP A 415 0.38 1.26 -19.74
N SER A 416 1.28 0.32 -19.88
CA SER A 416 0.93 -1.07 -20.13
C SER A 416 0.04 -1.61 -19.01
N ALA A 417 -0.82 -2.54 -19.32
CA ALA A 417 -1.74 -3.13 -18.37
C ALA A 417 -1.57 -4.66 -18.37
N GLY A 418 -1.60 -5.25 -17.18
CA GLY A 418 -1.42 -6.68 -17.02
C GLY A 418 0.05 -7.14 -17.01
N LEU A 419 0.99 -6.22 -16.92
CA LEU A 419 2.43 -6.50 -16.85
C LEU A 419 3.06 -5.76 -15.68
N CYS A 420 3.53 -6.50 -14.69
CA CYS A 420 4.44 -6.00 -13.65
C CYS A 420 5.86 -6.35 -14.06
N SER A 421 6.51 -5.42 -14.74
CA SER A 421 7.78 -5.70 -15.43
C SER A 421 9.03 -5.24 -14.67
N CYS A 422 8.89 -4.36 -13.68
CA CYS A 422 10.02 -3.93 -12.88
C CYS A 422 10.23 -4.83 -11.69
N LEU A 423 11.43 -5.36 -11.53
CA LEU A 423 11.86 -6.06 -10.32
C LEU A 423 12.02 -5.04 -9.20
N ASN A 424 11.38 -5.32 -8.07
CA ASN A 424 11.73 -4.66 -6.83
C ASN A 424 13.15 -5.02 -6.43
N PHE A 425 13.71 -4.19 -5.56
CA PHE A 425 15.04 -4.40 -5.01
C PHE A 425 15.20 -5.83 -4.47
N GLN A 426 16.35 -6.41 -4.73
CA GLN A 426 16.65 -7.76 -4.29
C GLN A 426 16.64 -7.83 -2.76
N HIS A 427 16.08 -8.90 -2.25
CA HIS A 427 16.12 -9.23 -0.85
C HIS A 427 17.26 -10.19 -0.58
N HIS A 428 17.97 -10.02 0.53
CA HIS A 428 18.75 -11.10 1.13
C HIS A 428 17.79 -12.22 1.57
N TYR A 429 17.43 -13.07 0.62
CA TYR A 429 16.93 -14.39 0.97
C TYR A 429 18.16 -15.30 1.14
N SER A 430 18.31 -15.89 2.32
CA SER A 430 19.13 -17.07 2.44
C SER A 430 18.73 -18.06 1.34
N SER A 431 19.55 -18.16 0.38
CA SER A 431 19.83 -19.06 -0.76
C SER A 431 18.83 -20.09 -1.27
N LEU A 432 17.63 -20.28 -0.77
CA LEU A 432 16.79 -21.43 -1.14
C LEU A 432 15.48 -21.14 -1.86
N GLN A 433 15.00 -19.91 -1.96
CA GLN A 433 13.67 -19.63 -2.52
C GLN A 433 13.60 -18.62 -3.66
N CYS A 434 14.61 -17.79 -3.89
CA CYS A 434 14.66 -16.93 -5.08
C CYS A 434 14.86 -17.67 -6.41
N HIS A 435 15.30 -18.91 -6.40
CA HIS A 435 15.49 -19.71 -7.62
C HIS A 435 14.19 -20.04 -8.39
N VAL A 436 13.02 -19.92 -7.75
CA VAL A 436 11.73 -20.25 -8.39
C VAL A 436 11.19 -19.11 -9.25
N ILE A 437 11.57 -17.87 -8.98
CA ILE A 437 10.96 -16.69 -9.64
C ILE A 437 11.75 -16.23 -10.87
N LEU A 438 13.00 -16.64 -11.02
CA LEU A 438 13.93 -16.06 -12.00
C LEU A 438 14.30 -16.97 -13.17
N GLN A 439 13.71 -18.14 -13.31
CA GLN A 439 13.95 -18.98 -14.46
C GLN A 439 13.18 -18.54 -15.70
N LYS A 440 13.91 -17.88 -16.61
CA LYS A 440 13.68 -17.66 -18.05
C LYS A 440 12.50 -16.78 -18.49
N SER A 441 12.63 -16.29 -19.72
CA SER A 441 11.66 -15.70 -20.64
C SER A 441 10.22 -16.27 -20.63
N SER A 442 9.95 -17.31 -19.86
CA SER A 442 8.64 -17.87 -19.53
C SER A 442 7.93 -17.21 -18.34
N PHE A 443 8.51 -16.18 -17.72
CA PHE A 443 7.86 -15.51 -16.56
C PHE A 443 6.56 -14.83 -16.99
N SER A 444 6.54 -14.19 -18.15
CA SER A 444 5.30 -13.67 -18.75
C SER A 444 4.32 -14.80 -19.12
N GLU A 445 4.81 -15.96 -19.54
CA GLU A 445 3.97 -17.14 -19.85
C GLU A 445 3.48 -17.84 -18.57
N GLN A 446 4.28 -17.93 -17.51
CA GLN A 446 3.84 -18.47 -16.22
C GLN A 446 2.84 -17.57 -15.52
N ILE A 447 3.04 -16.25 -15.57
CA ILE A 447 2.03 -15.29 -15.15
C ILE A 447 0.77 -15.45 -16.03
N ALA A 448 0.89 -15.52 -17.36
CA ALA A 448 -0.25 -15.73 -18.24
C ALA A 448 -0.96 -17.08 -17.97
N GLN A 449 -0.24 -18.15 -17.63
CA GLN A 449 -0.83 -19.44 -17.22
C GLN A 449 -1.49 -19.39 -15.84
N MET A 450 -0.96 -18.62 -14.89
CA MET A 450 -1.66 -18.35 -13.63
C MET A 450 -2.94 -17.54 -13.87
N TYR A 451 -2.90 -16.59 -14.80
CA TYR A 451 -4.07 -15.81 -15.21
C TYR A 451 -5.12 -16.64 -15.95
N SER A 452 -4.72 -17.61 -16.76
CA SER A 452 -5.65 -18.49 -17.48
C SER A 452 -6.33 -19.55 -16.60
N LYS A 453 -5.72 -19.94 -15.48
CA LYS A 453 -6.28 -20.91 -14.52
C LYS A 453 -7.25 -20.31 -13.49
N SER A 454 -7.32 -18.98 -13.37
CA SER A 454 -8.24 -18.29 -12.45
C SER A 454 -9.53 -17.78 -13.13
N SER A 455 -9.78 -18.17 -14.37
CA SER A 455 -11.00 -17.84 -15.14
C SER A 455 -11.98 -19.03 -15.23
N ILE A 456 -12.00 -19.93 -14.24
CA ILE A 456 -13.06 -20.91 -14.03
C ILE A 456 -13.74 -20.63 -12.69
#